data_724100786ad92b3cee1fc9d89539e49e
#
_entry.id   724100786ad92b3cee1fc9d89539e49e
#
_cell.length_a   1.000
_cell.length_b   1.000
_cell.length_c   1.000
_cell.angle_alpha   90.00
_cell.angle_beta   90.00
_cell.angle_gamma   90.00
#
_symmetry.space_group_name_H-M   'P 1'
#
loop_
_entity.id
_entity.type
_entity.pdbx_description
1 polymer ?
#
loop_
_entity_poly.entity_id
_entity_poly.type
_entity_poly.pdbx_seq_one_letter_code
_entity_poly.pdbx_strand_id
1 'polypeptide(L)'
;MSEMNVTPATEAASSETQDFLSSVGESEKRVRVSGKSVSDEVVLSAKDVNVYYGDHHALHDTSLDFHKGEITALIGPSGCGKSTFLRSLNLMNREIRGCRVEGEINYRGRNVNTKTENTYELRRSIGMVFQQPNPFRKSIRDNITFAPRRHGISDRDELDRMVEESLRGAALWDEVKDKLDKSAYALSGGQQQRLCIARTLALNPDVILFDEPCSALDPISTLAIEDLMSSIVAERAIVIVTHNMEQASRVSNRTAFFYMGDMVEYDETDEIFQRPKDKRLNDYLTGMFS
;
A
#
# COMPACT_ATOMS: atom_id res chain seq x y z
N MET A 1 21.49 -4.90 58.53
CA MET A 1 22.31 -4.74 57.33
C MET A 1 22.06 -5.95 56.44
N SER A 2 21.25 -5.77 55.42
CA SER A 2 21.00 -6.79 54.41
C SER A 2 20.88 -6.03 53.09
N GLU A 3 21.92 -6.15 52.30
CA GLU A 3 22.01 -5.55 50.97
C GLU A 3 21.08 -6.34 50.00
N MET A 4 20.10 -5.69 49.44
CA MET A 4 19.31 -6.24 48.34
C MET A 4 20.07 -6.00 47.03
N ASN A 5 20.51 -7.09 46.43
CA ASN A 5 21.09 -7.16 45.11
C ASN A 5 19.99 -6.82 44.07
N VAL A 6 20.12 -5.71 43.38
CA VAL A 6 19.33 -5.36 42.20
C VAL A 6 20.01 -5.97 40.98
N THR A 7 19.45 -7.01 40.42
CA THR A 7 19.91 -7.64 39.20
C THR A 7 19.45 -6.80 37.97
N PRO A 8 20.27 -6.63 36.92
CA PRO A 8 19.98 -5.70 35.82
C PRO A 8 19.04 -6.33 34.80
N ALA A 9 17.76 -5.93 34.81
CA ALA A 9 16.79 -6.24 33.77
C ALA A 9 16.95 -5.33 32.51
N THR A 10 17.90 -4.40 32.56
CA THR A 10 18.07 -3.34 31.51
C THR A 10 19.03 -3.73 30.39
N GLU A 11 19.88 -4.76 30.57
CA GLU A 11 20.83 -5.17 29.51
C GLU A 11 20.25 -6.18 28.52
N ALA A 12 19.25 -6.98 28.91
CA ALA A 12 18.62 -7.95 28.01
C ALA A 12 17.75 -7.28 26.93
N ALA A 13 17.06 -6.19 27.28
CA ALA A 13 16.24 -5.45 26.33
C ALA A 13 17.06 -4.73 25.24
N SER A 14 18.30 -4.34 25.53
CA SER A 14 19.19 -3.69 24.57
C SER A 14 19.83 -4.67 23.58
N SER A 15 20.04 -5.93 23.96
CA SER A 15 20.62 -6.94 23.06
C SER A 15 19.58 -7.47 22.07
N GLU A 16 18.34 -7.69 22.46
CA GLU A 16 17.26 -8.10 21.56
C GLU A 16 16.92 -7.01 20.53
N THR A 17 17.00 -5.74 20.93
CA THR A 17 16.78 -4.61 20.02
C THR A 17 17.93 -4.41 19.03
N GLN A 18 19.18 -4.63 19.46
CA GLN A 18 20.34 -4.62 18.58
C GLN A 18 20.35 -5.82 17.62
N ASP A 19 19.94 -7.00 18.09
CA ASP A 19 19.77 -8.19 17.23
C ASP A 19 18.63 -8.02 16.24
N PHE A 20 17.53 -7.34 16.61
CA PHE A 20 16.44 -6.99 15.67
C PHE A 20 16.93 -6.02 14.59
N LEU A 21 17.63 -4.95 14.95
CA LEU A 21 18.16 -3.98 13.99
C LEU A 21 19.28 -4.58 13.11
N SER A 22 20.08 -5.53 13.63
CA SER A 22 21.07 -6.25 12.85
C SER A 22 20.44 -7.29 11.94
N SER A 23 19.36 -7.97 12.37
CA SER A 23 18.63 -8.94 11.54
C SER A 23 17.87 -8.28 10.37
N VAL A 24 17.41 -7.04 10.54
CA VAL A 24 16.87 -6.20 9.45
C VAL A 24 17.96 -5.83 8.44
N GLY A 25 19.22 -5.72 8.87
CA GLY A 25 20.38 -5.44 8.00
C GLY A 25 20.95 -6.68 7.30
N GLU A 26 20.77 -7.88 7.85
CA GLU A 26 21.33 -9.14 7.35
C GLU A 26 20.32 -10.07 6.67
N SER A 27 18.98 -9.78 6.75
CA SER A 27 18.01 -10.57 6.02
C SER A 27 18.30 -10.44 4.52
N GLU A 28 18.80 -11.53 3.97
CA GLU A 28 19.13 -11.81 2.57
C GLU A 28 18.53 -10.79 1.61
N LYS A 29 19.38 -10.16 0.81
CA LYS A 29 19.07 -9.31 -0.35
C LYS A 29 18.04 -9.97 -1.28
N ARG A 30 16.81 -10.13 -0.81
CA ARG A 30 15.66 -10.43 -1.63
C ARG A 30 15.28 -9.12 -2.31
N VAL A 31 15.71 -9.05 -3.54
CA VAL A 31 15.24 -8.23 -4.64
C VAL A 31 14.41 -7.01 -4.20
N ARG A 32 15.05 -6.08 -3.47
CA ARG A 32 14.73 -4.68 -3.70
C ARG A 32 14.86 -4.49 -5.21
N VAL A 33 14.03 -3.68 -5.84
CA VAL A 33 14.26 -3.21 -7.21
C VAL A 33 15.54 -2.35 -7.19
N SER A 34 16.62 -2.94 -6.66
CA SER A 34 17.96 -2.42 -6.52
C SER A 34 18.60 -2.56 -7.88
N GLY A 35 18.60 -1.46 -8.64
CA GLY A 35 19.30 -1.38 -9.90
C GLY A 35 18.53 -0.82 -11.09
N LYS A 36 17.19 -0.60 -11.00
CA LYS A 36 16.52 0.29 -11.93
C LYS A 36 16.45 1.66 -11.27
N SER A 37 17.05 2.67 -11.89
CA SER A 37 16.88 4.06 -11.46
C SER A 37 15.39 4.34 -11.29
N VAL A 38 14.97 4.72 -10.10
CA VAL A 38 13.64 5.30 -9.87
C VAL A 38 13.51 6.45 -10.87
N SER A 39 12.41 6.50 -11.58
CA SER A 39 12.16 7.58 -12.55
C SER A 39 11.98 8.89 -11.78
N ASP A 40 12.52 9.99 -12.28
CA ASP A 40 12.21 11.32 -11.75
C ASP A 40 10.76 11.76 -12.05
N GLU A 41 9.99 10.92 -12.76
CA GLU A 41 8.60 11.20 -13.14
C GLU A 41 7.68 11.10 -11.92
N VAL A 42 7.19 12.24 -11.43
CA VAL A 42 6.12 12.32 -10.42
C VAL A 42 4.78 12.02 -11.10
N VAL A 43 4.21 10.85 -10.81
CA VAL A 43 2.91 10.43 -11.38
C VAL A 43 1.75 10.96 -10.57
N LEU A 44 1.91 10.99 -9.24
CA LEU A 44 0.90 11.44 -8.30
C LEU A 44 1.58 12.28 -7.21
N SER A 45 0.97 13.38 -6.79
CA SER A 45 1.44 14.16 -5.65
C SER A 45 0.28 14.67 -4.80
N ALA A 46 0.55 14.84 -3.52
CA ALA A 46 -0.30 15.51 -2.55
C ALA A 46 0.42 16.77 -2.07
N LYS A 47 -0.31 17.89 -1.96
CA LYS A 47 0.22 19.14 -1.44
C LYS A 47 -0.74 19.77 -0.46
N ASP A 48 -0.29 19.97 0.77
CA ASP A 48 -1.01 20.58 1.89
C ASP A 48 -2.40 19.92 2.09
N VAL A 49 -2.44 18.58 2.00
CA VAL A 49 -3.68 17.82 2.10
C VAL A 49 -4.13 17.75 3.55
N ASN A 50 -5.34 18.24 3.79
CA ASN A 50 -6.05 18.20 5.05
C ASN A 50 -7.32 17.37 4.90
N VAL A 51 -7.66 16.54 5.89
CA VAL A 51 -8.88 15.74 5.86
C VAL A 51 -9.67 15.92 7.15
N TYR A 52 -10.96 16.16 6.99
CA TYR A 52 -11.91 16.37 8.09
C TYR A 52 -13.04 15.34 8.02
N TYR A 53 -13.43 14.79 9.15
CA TYR A 53 -14.65 14.01 9.34
C TYR A 53 -15.59 14.79 10.28
N GLY A 54 -16.57 15.49 9.71
CA GLY A 54 -17.33 16.51 10.46
C GLY A 54 -16.38 17.58 10.98
N ASP A 55 -16.34 17.77 12.32
CA ASP A 55 -15.47 18.74 12.97
C ASP A 55 -14.08 18.17 13.34
N HIS A 56 -13.87 16.86 13.19
CA HIS A 56 -12.60 16.23 13.52
C HIS A 56 -11.59 16.39 12.39
N HIS A 57 -10.47 17.07 12.66
CA HIS A 57 -9.33 17.23 11.74
C HIS A 57 -8.46 15.96 11.86
N ALA A 58 -8.55 15.07 10.89
CA ALA A 58 -7.96 13.73 10.94
C ALA A 58 -6.60 13.63 10.25
N LEU A 59 -6.28 14.57 9.36
CA LEU A 59 -5.01 14.64 8.64
C LEU A 59 -4.61 16.08 8.43
N HIS A 60 -3.34 16.42 8.70
CA HIS A 60 -2.84 17.78 8.72
C HIS A 60 -1.78 18.00 7.63
N ASP A 61 -1.95 19.02 6.81
CA ASP A 61 -0.96 19.59 5.85
C ASP A 61 0.00 18.61 5.21
N THR A 62 -0.49 17.42 4.82
CA THR A 62 0.34 16.34 4.30
C THR A 62 0.74 16.60 2.86
N SER A 63 2.06 16.59 2.59
CA SER A 63 2.63 16.79 1.25
C SER A 63 3.61 15.68 0.92
N LEU A 64 3.35 14.93 -0.18
CA LEU A 64 4.15 13.79 -0.64
C LEU A 64 4.10 13.68 -2.17
N ASP A 65 5.23 13.26 -2.76
CA ASP A 65 5.33 12.91 -4.17
C ASP A 65 5.51 11.40 -4.34
N PHE A 66 4.89 10.85 -5.38
CA PHE A 66 4.95 9.44 -5.73
C PHE A 66 5.48 9.27 -7.14
N HIS A 67 6.61 8.56 -7.27
CA HIS A 67 7.34 8.41 -8.50
C HIS A 67 7.03 7.09 -9.20
N LYS A 68 7.09 7.11 -10.53
CA LYS A 68 7.00 5.89 -11.34
C LYS A 68 8.19 4.97 -11.05
N GLY A 69 7.91 3.69 -10.87
CA GLY A 69 8.94 2.70 -10.54
C GLY A 69 9.29 2.64 -9.05
N GLU A 70 8.51 3.31 -8.18
CA GLU A 70 8.76 3.41 -6.75
C GLU A 70 7.61 2.80 -5.93
N ILE A 71 7.98 2.13 -4.84
CA ILE A 71 7.06 1.71 -3.79
C ILE A 71 7.28 2.63 -2.59
N THR A 72 6.24 3.38 -2.21
CA THR A 72 6.22 4.21 -1.00
C THR A 72 5.40 3.54 0.09
N ALA A 73 6.00 3.26 1.24
CA ALA A 73 5.28 2.76 2.41
C ALA A 73 4.79 3.90 3.32
N LEU A 74 3.57 3.75 3.84
CA LEU A 74 3.01 4.61 4.88
C LEU A 74 2.93 3.79 6.16
N ILE A 75 3.71 4.15 7.19
CA ILE A 75 3.79 3.46 8.47
C ILE A 75 3.34 4.36 9.62
N GLY A 76 3.07 3.77 10.78
CA GLY A 76 2.67 4.49 11.99
C GLY A 76 1.57 3.76 12.76
N PRO A 77 1.21 4.22 13.98
CA PRO A 77 0.21 3.61 14.82
C PRO A 77 -1.17 3.50 14.16
N SER A 78 -2.02 2.61 14.68
CA SER A 78 -3.41 2.51 14.23
C SER A 78 -4.15 3.83 14.48
N GLY A 79 -4.97 4.26 13.51
CA GLY A 79 -5.75 5.50 13.62
C GLY A 79 -4.99 6.81 13.38
N CYS A 80 -3.69 6.78 13.06
CA CYS A 80 -2.90 8.00 12.85
C CYS A 80 -3.11 8.71 11.49
N GLY A 81 -4.05 8.26 10.63
CA GLY A 81 -4.38 8.94 9.39
C GLY A 81 -3.89 8.27 8.09
N LYS A 82 -3.09 7.19 8.11
CA LYS A 82 -2.53 6.53 6.91
C LYS A 82 -3.56 6.16 5.86
N SER A 83 -4.56 5.36 6.24
CA SER A 83 -5.64 4.95 5.31
C SER A 83 -6.52 6.13 4.91
N THR A 84 -6.66 7.15 5.76
CA THR A 84 -7.33 8.41 5.44
C THR A 84 -6.57 9.14 4.32
N PHE A 85 -5.26 9.27 4.45
CA PHE A 85 -4.41 9.85 3.41
C PHE A 85 -4.44 9.02 2.13
N LEU A 86 -4.22 7.70 2.22
CA LEU A 86 -4.24 6.80 1.07
C LEU A 86 -5.54 6.93 0.26
N ARG A 87 -6.70 6.94 0.94
CA ARG A 87 -8.03 7.07 0.31
C ARG A 87 -8.30 8.45 -0.26
N SER A 88 -7.58 9.48 0.19
CA SER A 88 -7.66 10.81 -0.40
C SER A 88 -7.07 10.83 -1.82
N LEU A 89 -5.99 10.08 -2.06
CA LEU A 89 -5.24 10.07 -3.32
C LEU A 89 -6.09 9.66 -4.54
N ASN A 90 -7.13 8.84 -4.35
CA ASN A 90 -8.08 8.47 -5.40
C ASN A 90 -9.52 8.94 -5.12
N LEU A 91 -9.66 9.91 -4.22
CA LEU A 91 -10.92 10.56 -3.84
C LEU A 91 -11.96 9.57 -3.23
N MET A 92 -11.54 8.43 -2.68
CA MET A 92 -12.45 7.50 -2.00
C MET A 92 -13.10 8.12 -0.76
N ASN A 93 -12.46 9.09 -0.11
CA ASN A 93 -13.02 9.81 1.03
C ASN A 93 -14.31 10.59 0.69
N ARG A 94 -14.56 10.90 -0.59
CA ARG A 94 -15.82 11.55 -1.03
C ARG A 94 -17.05 10.68 -0.84
N GLU A 95 -16.88 9.36 -0.76
CA GLU A 95 -17.96 8.39 -0.50
C GLU A 95 -18.39 8.40 0.99
N ILE A 96 -17.60 9.03 1.86
CA ILE A 96 -17.86 9.09 3.30
C ILE A 96 -18.64 10.37 3.60
N ARG A 97 -19.87 10.21 4.10
CA ARG A 97 -20.73 11.36 4.46
C ARG A 97 -20.04 12.24 5.51
N GLY A 98 -19.95 13.52 5.23
CA GLY A 98 -19.32 14.50 6.13
C GLY A 98 -17.79 14.53 6.03
N CYS A 99 -17.17 13.76 5.12
CA CYS A 99 -15.75 13.89 4.87
C CYS A 99 -15.48 15.06 3.92
N ARG A 100 -14.47 15.87 4.26
CA ARG A 100 -13.97 16.98 3.47
C ARG A 100 -12.46 16.85 3.31
N VAL A 101 -11.99 16.97 2.08
CA VAL A 101 -10.57 16.94 1.72
C VAL A 101 -10.21 18.30 1.14
N GLU A 102 -9.24 18.98 1.74
CA GLU A 102 -8.66 20.25 1.29
C GLU A 102 -7.22 20.01 0.81
N GLY A 103 -6.64 21.02 0.14
CA GLY A 103 -5.33 20.90 -0.49
C GLY A 103 -5.40 20.35 -1.91
N GLU A 104 -4.24 20.12 -2.51
CA GLU A 104 -4.13 19.66 -3.89
C GLU A 104 -3.74 18.18 -3.93
N ILE A 105 -4.38 17.45 -4.83
CA ILE A 105 -3.97 16.10 -5.23
C ILE A 105 -3.75 16.17 -6.74
N ASN A 106 -2.49 16.06 -7.17
CA ASN A 106 -2.14 16.24 -8.56
C ASN A 106 -1.80 14.89 -9.18
N TYR A 107 -2.58 14.48 -10.18
CA TYR A 107 -2.32 13.32 -11.00
C TYR A 107 -1.80 13.79 -12.36
N ARG A 108 -0.57 13.37 -12.72
CA ARG A 108 0.14 13.83 -13.92
C ARG A 108 0.12 15.36 -14.08
N GLY A 109 0.42 16.07 -12.99
CA GLY A 109 0.48 17.55 -12.95
C GLY A 109 -0.87 18.27 -12.94
N ARG A 110 -2.02 17.55 -12.97
CA ARG A 110 -3.35 18.13 -12.91
C ARG A 110 -4.00 17.91 -11.55
N ASN A 111 -4.45 18.99 -10.90
CA ASN A 111 -5.19 18.85 -9.65
C ASN A 111 -6.54 18.14 -9.88
N VAL A 112 -6.69 16.97 -9.26
CA VAL A 112 -7.90 16.15 -9.33
C VAL A 112 -8.81 16.32 -8.10
N ASN A 113 -8.36 17.04 -7.05
CA ASN A 113 -9.19 17.33 -5.89
C ASN A 113 -10.17 18.48 -6.18
N THR A 114 -10.95 18.37 -7.25
CA THR A 114 -11.94 19.35 -7.69
C THR A 114 -13.35 18.76 -7.66
N LYS A 115 -14.37 19.59 -7.49
CA LYS A 115 -15.79 19.13 -7.43
C LYS A 115 -16.27 18.50 -8.74
N THR A 116 -15.63 18.84 -9.86
CA THR A 116 -16.03 18.40 -11.20
C THR A 116 -15.26 17.19 -11.68
N GLU A 117 -14.34 16.63 -10.86
CA GLU A 117 -13.55 15.49 -11.25
C GLU A 117 -14.41 14.25 -11.48
N ASN A 118 -14.14 13.55 -12.59
CA ASN A 118 -14.75 12.26 -12.87
C ASN A 118 -14.02 11.16 -12.09
N THR A 119 -14.58 10.81 -10.93
CA THR A 119 -13.98 9.82 -10.03
C THR A 119 -13.90 8.41 -10.64
N TYR A 120 -14.74 8.06 -11.62
CA TYR A 120 -14.67 6.77 -12.30
C TYR A 120 -13.42 6.68 -13.18
N GLU A 121 -13.15 7.71 -13.98
CA GLU A 121 -11.95 7.75 -14.81
C GLU A 121 -10.68 7.88 -13.95
N LEU A 122 -10.73 8.67 -12.88
CA LEU A 122 -9.60 8.78 -11.97
C LEU A 122 -9.25 7.44 -11.33
N ARG A 123 -10.25 6.69 -10.84
CA ARG A 123 -10.06 5.38 -10.18
C ARG A 123 -9.68 4.26 -11.15
N ARG A 124 -9.83 4.48 -12.46
CA ARG A 124 -9.22 3.64 -13.48
C ARG A 124 -7.70 3.76 -13.46
N SER A 125 -7.20 5.01 -13.36
CA SER A 125 -5.77 5.32 -13.38
C SER A 125 -5.10 5.17 -12.02
N ILE A 126 -5.85 5.38 -10.92
CA ILE A 126 -5.39 5.23 -9.53
C ILE A 126 -6.22 4.12 -8.86
N GLY A 127 -5.79 2.89 -9.06
CA GLY A 127 -6.46 1.70 -8.54
C GLY A 127 -6.25 1.53 -7.03
N MET A 128 -7.15 0.76 -6.38
CA MET A 128 -7.05 0.49 -4.94
C MET A 128 -7.34 -0.98 -4.61
N VAL A 129 -6.50 -1.52 -3.75
CA VAL A 129 -6.64 -2.83 -3.13
C VAL A 129 -6.89 -2.64 -1.65
N PHE A 130 -7.99 -3.19 -1.15
CA PHE A 130 -8.44 -3.01 0.23
C PHE A 130 -7.86 -4.06 1.16
N GLN A 131 -7.86 -3.76 2.46
CA GLN A 131 -7.37 -4.61 3.53
C GLN A 131 -8.05 -5.98 3.53
N GLN A 132 -9.38 -6.02 3.40
CA GLN A 132 -10.12 -7.27 3.27
C GLN A 132 -10.38 -7.55 1.80
N PRO A 133 -10.14 -8.80 1.34
CA PRO A 133 -10.52 -9.20 -0.01
C PRO A 133 -12.00 -8.93 -0.24
N ASN A 134 -12.31 -8.27 -1.35
CA ASN A 134 -13.68 -7.91 -1.70
C ASN A 134 -14.05 -8.31 -3.14
N PRO A 135 -13.89 -9.59 -3.52
CA PRO A 135 -14.30 -10.03 -4.84
C PRO A 135 -15.80 -9.83 -5.02
N PHE A 136 -16.23 -9.55 -6.24
CA PHE A 136 -17.65 -9.53 -6.57
C PHE A 136 -18.24 -10.95 -6.46
N ARG A 137 -19.53 -11.05 -6.11
CA ARG A 137 -20.29 -12.31 -6.10
C ARG A 137 -20.52 -12.83 -7.53
N LYS A 138 -19.43 -13.06 -8.24
CA LYS A 138 -19.37 -13.46 -9.64
C LYS A 138 -18.27 -14.51 -9.83
N SER A 139 -18.10 -14.99 -11.06
CA SER A 139 -17.00 -15.87 -11.42
C SER A 139 -15.64 -15.16 -11.30
N ILE A 140 -14.54 -15.93 -11.31
CA ILE A 140 -13.18 -15.39 -11.35
C ILE A 140 -13.01 -14.50 -12.60
N ARG A 141 -13.42 -15.00 -13.79
CA ARG A 141 -13.42 -14.27 -15.07
C ARG A 141 -14.20 -12.96 -14.96
N ASP A 142 -15.43 -13.01 -14.44
CA ASP A 142 -16.28 -11.82 -14.37
C ASP A 142 -15.77 -10.77 -13.38
N ASN A 143 -15.02 -11.16 -12.36
CA ASN A 143 -14.36 -10.19 -11.48
C ASN A 143 -13.37 -9.31 -12.25
N ILE A 144 -12.64 -9.89 -13.19
CA ILE A 144 -11.64 -9.16 -13.99
C ILE A 144 -12.30 -8.38 -15.11
N THR A 145 -13.23 -9.00 -15.84
CA THR A 145 -13.84 -8.37 -17.03
C THR A 145 -14.91 -7.32 -16.70
N PHE A 146 -15.35 -7.22 -15.44
CA PHE A 146 -16.43 -6.30 -15.05
C PHE A 146 -16.10 -4.84 -15.37
N ALA A 147 -14.96 -4.35 -14.92
CA ALA A 147 -14.57 -2.96 -15.16
C ALA A 147 -14.21 -2.69 -16.63
N PRO A 148 -13.38 -3.49 -17.33
CA PRO A 148 -13.14 -3.34 -18.77
C PRO A 148 -14.41 -3.24 -19.59
N ARG A 149 -15.40 -4.10 -19.35
CA ARG A 149 -16.71 -4.02 -20.04
C ARG A 149 -17.45 -2.71 -19.77
N ARG A 150 -17.36 -2.16 -18.56
CA ARG A 150 -17.94 -0.85 -18.21
C ARG A 150 -17.23 0.31 -18.91
N HIS A 151 -15.97 0.14 -19.27
CA HIS A 151 -15.19 1.08 -20.07
C HIS A 151 -15.29 0.82 -21.58
N GLY A 152 -16.26 -0.01 -22.04
CA GLY A 152 -16.62 -0.18 -23.44
C GLY A 152 -15.88 -1.32 -24.16
N ILE A 153 -15.04 -2.10 -23.49
CA ILE A 153 -14.39 -3.28 -24.07
C ILE A 153 -15.42 -4.41 -24.15
N SER A 154 -15.78 -4.82 -25.37
CA SER A 154 -16.79 -5.85 -25.63
C SER A 154 -16.25 -7.04 -26.42
N ASP A 155 -15.08 -6.90 -27.04
CA ASP A 155 -14.44 -7.97 -27.77
C ASP A 155 -14.06 -9.12 -26.85
N ARG A 156 -14.45 -10.35 -27.22
CA ARG A 156 -14.28 -11.53 -26.37
C ARG A 156 -12.81 -11.95 -26.25
N ASP A 157 -12.10 -11.91 -27.37
CA ASP A 157 -10.71 -12.34 -27.40
C ASP A 157 -9.81 -11.36 -26.66
N GLU A 158 -10.14 -10.05 -26.71
CA GLU A 158 -9.50 -9.01 -25.93
C GLU A 158 -9.74 -9.23 -24.44
N LEU A 159 -10.99 -9.46 -24.02
CA LEU A 159 -11.33 -9.73 -22.63
C LEU A 159 -10.66 -11.01 -22.10
N ASP A 160 -10.55 -12.07 -22.91
CA ASP A 160 -9.89 -13.31 -22.52
C ASP A 160 -8.38 -13.12 -22.34
N ARG A 161 -7.74 -12.33 -23.21
CA ARG A 161 -6.32 -11.91 -23.02
C ARG A 161 -6.15 -11.10 -21.73
N MET A 162 -7.00 -10.11 -21.48
CA MET A 162 -6.95 -9.30 -20.25
C MET A 162 -7.08 -10.16 -19.00
N VAL A 163 -7.96 -11.19 -19.03
CA VAL A 163 -8.12 -12.13 -17.91
C VAL A 163 -6.82 -12.89 -17.66
N GLU A 164 -6.21 -13.45 -18.70
CA GLU A 164 -4.96 -14.19 -18.56
C GLU A 164 -3.82 -13.28 -18.09
N GLU A 165 -3.61 -12.13 -18.73
CA GLU A 165 -2.55 -11.19 -18.39
C GLU A 165 -2.68 -10.68 -16.94
N SER A 166 -3.91 -10.32 -16.53
CA SER A 166 -4.16 -9.85 -15.16
C SER A 166 -3.94 -10.92 -14.10
N LEU A 167 -4.36 -12.16 -14.39
CA LEU A 167 -4.15 -13.29 -13.47
C LEU A 167 -2.67 -13.72 -13.42
N ARG A 168 -1.94 -13.65 -14.54
CA ARG A 168 -0.48 -13.86 -14.56
C ARG A 168 0.23 -12.76 -13.78
N GLY A 169 -0.12 -11.50 -14.04
CA GLY A 169 0.39 -10.35 -13.29
C GLY A 169 0.12 -10.42 -11.78
N ALA A 170 -0.93 -11.12 -11.35
CA ALA A 170 -1.25 -11.37 -9.95
C ALA A 170 -0.74 -12.72 -9.42
N ALA A 171 0.13 -13.42 -10.16
CA ALA A 171 0.66 -14.76 -9.84
C ALA A 171 -0.45 -15.76 -9.45
N LEU A 172 -1.62 -15.70 -10.10
CA LEU A 172 -2.79 -16.51 -9.78
C LEU A 172 -3.21 -17.43 -10.94
N TRP A 173 -2.73 -17.18 -12.17
CA TRP A 173 -3.16 -17.88 -13.38
C TRP A 173 -3.10 -19.39 -13.25
N ASP A 174 -1.95 -19.95 -12.88
CA ASP A 174 -1.73 -21.39 -12.84
C ASP A 174 -2.60 -22.12 -11.82
N GLU A 175 -3.06 -21.41 -10.79
CA GLU A 175 -3.97 -21.95 -9.78
C GLU A 175 -5.44 -21.93 -10.21
N VAL A 176 -5.82 -21.07 -11.19
CA VAL A 176 -7.25 -20.84 -11.49
C VAL A 176 -7.63 -20.99 -12.96
N LYS A 177 -6.69 -21.19 -13.88
CA LYS A 177 -6.95 -21.23 -15.33
C LYS A 177 -8.02 -22.27 -15.75
N ASP A 178 -8.11 -23.38 -15.03
CA ASP A 178 -9.08 -24.46 -15.32
C ASP A 178 -10.43 -24.26 -14.61
N LYS A 179 -10.60 -23.15 -13.87
CA LYS A 179 -11.81 -22.88 -13.07
C LYS A 179 -12.28 -21.43 -13.12
N LEU A 180 -11.97 -20.71 -14.23
CA LEU A 180 -12.28 -19.29 -14.40
C LEU A 180 -13.76 -18.93 -14.23
N ASP A 181 -14.66 -19.87 -14.57
CA ASP A 181 -16.12 -19.68 -14.47
C ASP A 181 -16.68 -20.09 -13.09
N LYS A 182 -15.82 -20.56 -12.16
CA LYS A 182 -16.23 -20.82 -10.78
C LYS A 182 -16.34 -19.52 -9.99
N SER A 183 -17.14 -19.58 -8.91
CA SER A 183 -17.31 -18.46 -7.99
C SER A 183 -15.98 -18.01 -7.39
N ALA A 184 -15.72 -16.70 -7.36
CA ALA A 184 -14.58 -16.11 -6.70
C ALA A 184 -14.52 -16.41 -5.18
N TYR A 185 -15.67 -16.63 -4.55
CA TYR A 185 -15.76 -17.00 -3.13
C TYR A 185 -15.31 -18.44 -2.82
N ALA A 186 -15.10 -19.28 -3.84
CA ALA A 186 -14.52 -20.61 -3.67
C ALA A 186 -12.98 -20.59 -3.51
N LEU A 187 -12.36 -19.42 -3.66
CA LEU A 187 -10.93 -19.20 -3.50
C LEU A 187 -10.54 -19.03 -2.02
N SER A 188 -9.31 -19.39 -1.66
CA SER A 188 -8.75 -19.06 -0.34
C SER A 188 -8.61 -17.55 -0.15
N GLY A 189 -8.42 -17.06 1.09
CA GLY A 189 -8.25 -15.64 1.39
C GLY A 189 -7.12 -15.01 0.58
N GLY A 190 -5.94 -15.63 0.52
CA GLY A 190 -4.81 -15.15 -0.27
C GLY A 190 -5.09 -15.16 -1.79
N GLN A 191 -5.80 -16.17 -2.29
CA GLN A 191 -6.24 -16.22 -3.69
C GLN A 191 -7.26 -15.12 -4.00
N GLN A 192 -8.20 -14.86 -3.09
CA GLN A 192 -9.18 -13.76 -3.23
C GLN A 192 -8.48 -12.40 -3.26
N GLN A 193 -7.47 -12.21 -2.41
CA GLN A 193 -6.69 -10.96 -2.42
C GLN A 193 -5.94 -10.79 -3.74
N ARG A 194 -5.26 -11.83 -4.22
CA ARG A 194 -4.59 -11.79 -5.54
C ARG A 194 -5.59 -11.60 -6.68
N LEU A 195 -6.82 -12.12 -6.58
CA LEU A 195 -7.88 -11.83 -7.54
C LEU A 195 -8.29 -10.35 -7.52
N CYS A 196 -8.38 -9.72 -6.33
CA CYS A 196 -8.66 -8.29 -6.22
C CYS A 196 -7.52 -7.45 -6.83
N ILE A 197 -6.27 -7.89 -6.69
CA ILE A 197 -5.12 -7.26 -7.37
C ILE A 197 -5.24 -7.44 -8.88
N ALA A 198 -5.52 -8.66 -9.38
CA ALA A 198 -5.74 -8.93 -10.81
C ALA A 198 -6.84 -8.05 -11.39
N ARG A 199 -7.96 -7.90 -10.68
CA ARG A 199 -9.06 -6.99 -11.05
C ARG A 199 -8.58 -5.53 -11.19
N THR A 200 -7.70 -5.09 -10.31
CA THR A 200 -7.12 -3.74 -10.38
C THR A 200 -6.17 -3.61 -11.57
N LEU A 201 -5.32 -4.61 -11.81
CA LEU A 201 -4.37 -4.65 -12.92
C LEU A 201 -5.06 -4.67 -14.30
N ALA A 202 -6.26 -5.23 -14.41
CA ALA A 202 -7.03 -5.30 -15.66
C ALA A 202 -7.33 -3.93 -16.27
N LEU A 203 -7.29 -2.86 -15.49
CA LEU A 203 -7.46 -1.49 -15.96
C LEU A 203 -6.13 -0.79 -16.30
N ASN A 204 -5.00 -1.50 -16.14
CA ASN A 204 -3.65 -0.98 -16.35
C ASN A 204 -3.42 0.39 -15.67
N PRO A 205 -3.57 0.50 -14.34
CA PRO A 205 -3.45 1.77 -13.64
C PRO A 205 -2.00 2.25 -13.59
N ASP A 206 -1.81 3.58 -13.56
CA ASP A 206 -0.51 4.21 -13.34
C ASP A 206 -0.08 4.15 -11.87
N VAL A 207 -1.06 4.12 -10.96
CA VAL A 207 -0.84 4.09 -9.51
C VAL A 207 -1.69 3.00 -8.88
N ILE A 208 -1.11 2.22 -7.95
CA ILE A 208 -1.87 1.25 -7.15
C ILE A 208 -1.69 1.57 -5.68
N LEU A 209 -2.82 1.76 -5.00
CA LEU A 209 -2.91 2.01 -3.58
C LEU A 209 -3.26 0.71 -2.85
N PHE A 210 -2.42 0.28 -1.91
CA PHE A 210 -2.64 -0.90 -1.09
C PHE A 210 -2.91 -0.50 0.36
N ASP A 211 -4.11 -0.78 0.86
CA ASP A 211 -4.52 -0.52 2.25
C ASP A 211 -4.39 -1.81 3.06
N GLU A 212 -3.26 -2.02 3.72
CA GLU A 212 -2.92 -3.20 4.54
C GLU A 212 -3.21 -4.55 3.84
N PRO A 213 -2.70 -4.80 2.63
CA PRO A 213 -3.15 -5.91 1.77
C PRO A 213 -2.84 -7.31 2.33
N CYS A 214 -1.94 -7.42 3.31
CA CYS A 214 -1.45 -8.68 3.86
C CYS A 214 -1.89 -8.93 5.31
N SER A 215 -2.64 -8.01 5.95
CA SER A 215 -2.93 -8.06 7.39
C SER A 215 -3.69 -9.31 7.87
N ALA A 216 -4.42 -9.98 6.98
CA ALA A 216 -5.21 -11.18 7.29
C ALA A 216 -4.70 -12.44 6.56
N LEU A 217 -3.46 -12.40 6.05
CA LEU A 217 -2.89 -13.48 5.24
C LEU A 217 -1.81 -14.25 6.01
N ASP A 218 -1.64 -15.50 5.60
CA ASP A 218 -0.53 -16.32 6.04
C ASP A 218 0.81 -15.84 5.45
N PRO A 219 1.97 -16.23 6.04
CA PRO A 219 3.27 -15.75 5.59
C PRO A 219 3.59 -16.07 4.12
N ILE A 220 3.15 -17.22 3.60
CA ILE A 220 3.39 -17.62 2.20
C ILE A 220 2.62 -16.71 1.26
N SER A 221 1.33 -16.45 1.56
CA SER A 221 0.48 -15.54 0.80
C SER A 221 1.01 -14.09 0.86
N THR A 222 1.56 -13.68 2.01
CA THR A 222 2.18 -12.36 2.19
C THR A 222 3.39 -12.20 1.27
N LEU A 223 4.32 -13.16 1.27
CA LEU A 223 5.49 -13.14 0.39
C LEU A 223 5.10 -13.10 -1.09
N ALA A 224 4.08 -13.87 -1.48
CA ALA A 224 3.59 -13.86 -2.86
C ALA A 224 3.06 -12.48 -3.30
N ILE A 225 2.45 -11.71 -2.39
CA ILE A 225 2.00 -10.33 -2.67
C ILE A 225 3.19 -9.36 -2.70
N GLU A 226 4.20 -9.54 -1.85
CA GLU A 226 5.42 -8.73 -1.86
C GLU A 226 6.20 -8.92 -3.17
N ASP A 227 6.39 -10.17 -3.61
CA ASP A 227 7.03 -10.49 -4.89
C ASP A 227 6.23 -9.91 -6.07
N LEU A 228 4.90 -9.98 -5.99
CA LEU A 228 4.02 -9.41 -6.99
C LEU A 228 4.19 -7.88 -7.07
N MET A 229 4.15 -7.15 -5.94
CA MET A 229 4.37 -5.69 -5.94
C MET A 229 5.71 -5.35 -6.60
N SER A 230 6.77 -6.08 -6.28
CA SER A 230 8.10 -5.90 -6.86
C SER A 230 8.13 -6.15 -8.38
N SER A 231 7.32 -7.08 -8.87
CA SER A 231 7.24 -7.42 -10.30
C SER A 231 6.49 -6.37 -11.13
N ILE A 232 5.47 -5.72 -10.54
CA ILE A 232 4.59 -4.78 -11.27
C ILE A 232 4.99 -3.32 -11.12
N VAL A 233 5.88 -2.97 -10.19
CA VAL A 233 6.23 -1.57 -9.89
C VAL A 233 6.95 -0.86 -11.03
N ALA A 234 7.67 -1.57 -11.88
CA ALA A 234 8.54 -0.97 -12.92
C ALA A 234 7.85 0.07 -13.82
N GLU A 235 6.55 -0.07 -14.03
CA GLU A 235 5.76 0.82 -14.89
C GLU A 235 4.74 1.67 -14.13
N ARG A 236 4.72 1.58 -12.79
CA ARG A 236 3.69 2.17 -11.91
C ARG A 236 4.32 2.83 -10.69
N ALA A 237 3.55 3.68 -10.02
CA ALA A 237 3.80 4.03 -8.64
C ALA A 237 2.96 3.12 -7.72
N ILE A 238 3.55 2.66 -6.62
CA ILE A 238 2.84 1.85 -5.61
C ILE A 238 2.89 2.58 -4.27
N VAL A 239 1.74 2.70 -3.61
CA VAL A 239 1.65 3.23 -2.25
C VAL A 239 1.05 2.15 -1.37
N ILE A 240 1.74 1.75 -0.33
CA ILE A 240 1.27 0.72 0.60
C ILE A 240 1.15 1.26 2.02
N VAL A 241 -0.02 1.09 2.64
CA VAL A 241 -0.18 1.20 4.09
C VAL A 241 0.11 -0.15 4.70
N THR A 242 0.98 -0.20 5.68
CA THR A 242 1.23 -1.40 6.48
C THR A 242 1.57 -1.05 7.93
N HIS A 243 1.20 -1.92 8.84
CA HIS A 243 1.65 -1.88 10.24
C HIS A 243 2.82 -2.86 10.48
N ASN A 244 3.19 -3.66 9.47
CA ASN A 244 4.33 -4.57 9.54
C ASN A 244 5.60 -3.85 9.03
N MET A 245 6.49 -3.53 9.97
CA MET A 245 7.72 -2.79 9.69
C MET A 245 8.69 -3.59 8.82
N GLU A 246 8.77 -4.91 9.03
CA GLU A 246 9.61 -5.77 8.20
C GLU A 246 9.13 -5.77 6.74
N GLN A 247 7.81 -5.81 6.52
CA GLN A 247 7.23 -5.69 5.18
C GLN A 247 7.60 -4.35 4.55
N ALA A 248 7.38 -3.22 5.26
CA ALA A 248 7.76 -1.90 4.75
C ALA A 248 9.25 -1.85 4.37
N SER A 249 10.14 -2.34 5.26
CA SER A 249 11.58 -2.38 5.02
C SER A 249 11.98 -3.24 3.82
N ARG A 250 11.27 -4.37 3.57
CA ARG A 250 11.60 -5.26 2.44
C ARG A 250 11.14 -4.73 1.09
N VAL A 251 9.95 -4.12 1.02
CA VAL A 251 9.31 -3.84 -0.28
C VAL A 251 9.44 -2.39 -0.72
N SER A 252 9.59 -1.40 0.18
CA SER A 252 9.52 0.00 -0.20
C SER A 252 10.89 0.61 -0.49
N ASN A 253 10.88 1.60 -1.38
CA ASN A 253 12.01 2.47 -1.68
C ASN A 253 12.02 3.66 -0.71
N ARG A 254 10.86 4.24 -0.45
CA ARG A 254 10.66 5.35 0.49
C ARG A 254 9.59 5.00 1.52
N THR A 255 9.72 5.62 2.69
CA THR A 255 8.79 5.39 3.79
C THR A 255 8.39 6.71 4.43
N ALA A 256 7.08 6.89 4.63
CA ALA A 256 6.50 8.02 5.36
C ALA A 256 5.94 7.54 6.70
N PHE A 257 6.37 8.17 7.79
CA PHE A 257 5.87 7.90 9.13
C PHE A 257 4.78 8.90 9.52
N PHE A 258 3.62 8.37 9.88
CA PHE A 258 2.45 9.14 10.33
C PHE A 258 2.23 8.98 11.83
N TYR A 259 1.90 10.08 12.49
CA TYR A 259 1.56 10.11 13.91
C TYR A 259 0.50 11.18 14.20
N MET A 260 -0.63 10.78 14.78
CA MET A 260 -1.73 11.68 15.18
C MET A 260 -2.18 12.69 14.10
N GLY A 261 -2.28 12.24 12.86
CA GLY A 261 -2.70 13.07 11.73
C GLY A 261 -1.57 13.81 11.02
N ASP A 262 -0.38 13.85 11.58
CA ASP A 262 0.79 14.48 10.96
C ASP A 262 1.64 13.46 10.20
N MET A 263 2.17 13.84 9.05
CA MET A 263 3.32 13.16 8.45
C MET A 263 4.58 13.72 9.09
N VAL A 264 5.21 12.90 9.94
CA VAL A 264 6.32 13.32 10.82
C VAL A 264 7.67 13.27 10.12
N GLU A 265 7.90 12.20 9.34
CA GLU A 265 9.15 11.98 8.64
C GLU A 265 8.89 11.23 7.33
N TYR A 266 9.62 11.60 6.27
CA TYR A 266 9.59 10.96 4.96
C TYR A 266 10.99 10.97 4.35
N ASP A 267 11.52 9.80 4.06
CA ASP A 267 12.86 9.65 3.49
C ASP A 267 12.99 8.29 2.77
N GLU A 268 14.19 7.99 2.25
CA GLU A 268 14.53 6.64 1.81
C GLU A 268 14.29 5.63 2.94
N THR A 269 13.78 4.47 2.60
CA THR A 269 13.40 3.45 3.59
C THR A 269 14.55 3.09 4.52
N ASP A 270 15.78 2.99 4.00
CA ASP A 270 16.96 2.70 4.81
C ASP A 270 17.24 3.80 5.84
N GLU A 271 17.08 5.07 5.48
CA GLU A 271 17.27 6.19 6.42
C GLU A 271 16.20 6.16 7.51
N ILE A 272 14.93 5.94 7.16
CA ILE A 272 13.83 5.84 8.12
C ILE A 272 14.06 4.74 9.16
N PHE A 273 14.54 3.56 8.76
CA PHE A 273 14.71 2.42 9.67
C PHE A 273 16.05 2.41 10.41
N GLN A 274 17.13 2.93 9.80
CA GLN A 274 18.46 2.87 10.40
C GLN A 274 18.87 4.16 11.12
N ARG A 275 18.32 5.32 10.71
CA ARG A 275 18.71 6.65 11.20
C ARG A 275 17.49 7.57 11.38
N PRO A 276 16.49 7.16 12.18
CA PRO A 276 15.30 7.98 12.43
C PRO A 276 15.72 9.33 13.03
N LYS A 277 15.21 10.43 12.46
CA LYS A 277 15.54 11.80 12.89
C LYS A 277 14.60 12.27 14.00
N ASP A 278 13.31 11.88 13.92
CA ASP A 278 12.30 12.24 14.91
C ASP A 278 12.23 11.20 16.03
N LYS A 279 12.18 11.67 17.28
CA LYS A 279 12.10 10.80 18.45
C LYS A 279 10.85 9.90 18.42
N ARG A 280 9.71 10.39 17.94
CA ARG A 280 8.45 9.62 17.84
C ARG A 280 8.61 8.42 16.91
N LEU A 281 9.34 8.59 15.79
CA LEU A 281 9.67 7.50 14.90
C LEU A 281 10.59 6.49 15.58
N ASN A 282 11.64 6.95 16.25
CA ASN A 282 12.55 6.05 16.98
C ASN A 282 11.81 5.25 18.06
N ASP A 283 10.96 5.89 18.85
CA ASP A 283 10.14 5.24 19.88
C ASP A 283 9.15 4.22 19.25
N TYR A 284 8.63 4.52 18.07
CA TYR A 284 7.76 3.61 17.31
C TYR A 284 8.52 2.37 16.80
N LEU A 285 9.69 2.54 16.23
CA LEU A 285 10.52 1.44 15.70
C LEU A 285 11.04 0.52 16.81
N THR A 286 11.33 1.08 18.00
CA THR A 286 11.84 0.32 19.15
C THR A 286 10.75 -0.28 20.04
N GLY A 287 9.47 -0.10 19.68
CA GLY A 287 8.36 -0.60 20.48
C GLY A 287 8.15 0.12 21.83
N MET A 288 8.83 1.26 22.05
CA MET A 288 8.71 2.07 23.25
C MET A 288 7.51 3.03 23.25
N PHE A 289 6.57 2.80 22.37
CA PHE A 289 5.33 3.57 22.30
C PHE A 289 4.42 3.18 23.47
N SER A 290 4.26 4.08 24.41
CA SER A 290 3.28 3.98 25.50
C SER A 290 2.21 5.05 25.39
#